data_15a7201d43ca15c1886d5264a62a2e35
#
_entry.id   15a7201d43ca15c1886d5264a62a2e35
#
_cell.length_a   1.000
_cell.length_b   1.000
_cell.length_c   1.000
_cell.angle_alpha   90.00
_cell.angle_beta   90.00
_cell.angle_gamma   90.00
#
_symmetry.space_group_name_H-M   'P 1'
#
loop_
_entity.id
_entity.type
_entity.pdbx_description
1 polymer ?
#
loop_
_entity_poly.entity_id
_entity_poly.type
_entity_poly.pdbx_seq_one_letter_code
_entity_poly.pdbx_strand_id
1 'polypeptide(L)'
;YKTQIVQAPQMTMTSHLAKENQAEAAINGSYFNVKTGAPTTFIRLDGIVRGETTRAEAFRTDGAISTDKNKIKIHAFDSITSKKLGKKYKNILAAGPLLLKNGVRQMAPTFPENTGKATKGNAHSSDVPQGFFKRHPRAFIGITPDNQIMMVVVDGRFKKHSVGMSIDELSYLAKQLGMRDALNLDGGGSSTLWNN
;
A
#
# COMPACT_ATOMS: atom_id res chain seq x y z
N TYR A 1 20.77 2.83 6.26
CA TYR A 1 20.30 1.77 5.35
C TYR A 1 19.90 2.38 3.99
N LYS A 2 20.14 1.63 2.90
CA LYS A 2 19.63 1.97 1.57
C LYS A 2 18.20 1.43 1.44
N THR A 3 17.28 2.27 0.98
CA THR A 3 15.88 1.89 0.73
C THR A 3 15.61 1.83 -0.76
N GLN A 4 14.99 0.76 -1.23
CA GLN A 4 14.66 0.59 -2.64
C GLN A 4 13.28 -0.03 -2.84
N ILE A 5 12.66 0.27 -3.97
CA ILE A 5 11.47 -0.41 -4.48
C ILE A 5 11.95 -1.38 -5.55
N VAL A 6 11.58 -2.64 -5.41
CA VAL A 6 11.98 -3.72 -6.33
C VAL A 6 10.75 -4.33 -6.97
N GLN A 7 10.84 -4.66 -8.24
CA GLN A 7 9.80 -5.35 -8.99
C GLN A 7 10.41 -6.53 -9.76
N ALA A 8 9.84 -7.71 -9.61
CA ALA A 8 10.17 -8.86 -10.44
C ALA A 8 9.43 -8.82 -11.79
N PRO A 9 9.94 -9.47 -12.84
CA PRO A 9 9.26 -9.58 -14.13
C PRO A 9 8.02 -10.48 -14.08
N GLN A 10 7.91 -11.32 -13.06
CA GLN A 10 6.79 -12.23 -12.82
C GLN A 10 6.47 -12.28 -11.32
N MET A 11 5.35 -12.90 -10.95
CA MET A 11 5.00 -13.09 -9.52
C MET A 11 6.13 -13.83 -8.82
N THR A 12 6.66 -13.19 -7.78
CA THR A 12 7.80 -13.68 -7.01
C THR A 12 7.56 -13.41 -5.53
N MET A 13 7.93 -14.36 -4.70
CA MET A 13 7.81 -14.21 -3.25
C MET A 13 8.71 -13.07 -2.74
N THR A 14 8.20 -12.28 -1.80
CA THR A 14 8.95 -11.19 -1.15
C THR A 14 10.29 -11.68 -0.60
N SER A 15 10.33 -12.88 -0.01
CA SER A 15 11.56 -13.48 0.52
C SER A 15 12.61 -13.78 -0.55
N HIS A 16 12.20 -14.17 -1.76
CA HIS A 16 13.14 -14.39 -2.86
C HIS A 16 13.73 -13.07 -3.35
N LEU A 17 12.87 -12.06 -3.58
CA LEU A 17 13.34 -10.72 -3.97
C LEU A 17 14.25 -10.10 -2.90
N ALA A 18 13.94 -10.30 -1.63
CA ALA A 18 14.77 -9.82 -0.53
C ALA A 18 16.18 -10.43 -0.57
N LYS A 19 16.26 -11.74 -0.74
CA LYS A 19 17.54 -12.46 -0.82
C LYS A 19 18.36 -12.05 -2.06
N GLU A 20 17.73 -12.00 -3.24
CA GLU A 20 18.37 -11.56 -4.49
C GLU A 20 18.95 -10.14 -4.40
N ASN A 21 18.29 -9.27 -3.64
CA ASN A 21 18.72 -7.88 -3.44
C ASN A 21 19.53 -7.67 -2.14
N GLN A 22 19.91 -8.74 -1.44
CA GLN A 22 20.70 -8.69 -0.20
C GLN A 22 20.08 -7.72 0.83
N ALA A 23 18.76 -7.78 0.97
CA ALA A 23 18.04 -6.90 1.88
C ALA A 23 18.20 -7.37 3.33
N GLU A 24 18.27 -6.44 4.27
CA GLU A 24 18.19 -6.72 5.72
C GLU A 24 16.73 -6.99 6.14
N ALA A 25 15.80 -6.28 5.54
CA ALA A 25 14.37 -6.48 5.73
C ALA A 25 13.59 -6.11 4.48
N ALA A 26 12.44 -6.76 4.26
CA ALA A 26 11.56 -6.46 3.14
C ALA A 26 10.09 -6.67 3.51
N ILE A 27 9.22 -5.89 2.91
CA ILE A 27 7.77 -6.02 3.01
C ILE A 27 7.19 -6.10 1.60
N ASN A 28 6.08 -6.81 1.43
CA ASN A 28 5.39 -6.87 0.14
C ASN A 28 4.94 -5.49 -0.35
N GLY A 29 4.80 -5.36 -1.66
CA GLY A 29 4.41 -4.11 -2.33
C GLY A 29 2.90 -3.89 -2.40
N SER A 30 2.48 -3.24 -3.48
CA SER A 30 1.11 -2.84 -3.72
C SER A 30 0.31 -3.88 -4.52
N TYR A 31 -0.88 -3.49 -4.96
CA TYR A 31 -1.87 -4.35 -5.61
C TYR A 31 -1.44 -4.80 -7.00
N PHE A 32 -1.80 -6.03 -7.34
CA PHE A 32 -1.50 -6.64 -8.63
C PHE A 32 -2.65 -7.58 -9.06
N ASN A 33 -2.68 -7.91 -10.33
CA ASN A 33 -3.61 -8.89 -10.88
C ASN A 33 -3.09 -10.30 -10.55
N VAL A 34 -3.82 -11.04 -9.74
CA VAL A 34 -3.40 -12.39 -9.28
C VAL A 34 -3.29 -13.44 -10.39
N LYS A 35 -3.92 -13.21 -11.55
CA LYS A 35 -3.85 -14.13 -12.69
C LYS A 35 -2.63 -13.88 -13.57
N THR A 36 -2.25 -12.61 -13.74
CA THR A 36 -1.19 -12.20 -14.66
C THR A 36 0.10 -11.77 -13.98
N GLY A 37 0.04 -11.46 -12.67
CA GLY A 37 1.16 -10.85 -11.93
C GLY A 37 1.37 -9.36 -12.26
N ALA A 38 0.62 -8.79 -13.20
CA ALA A 38 0.77 -7.40 -13.60
C ALA A 38 0.36 -6.44 -12.47
N PRO A 39 1.10 -5.34 -12.23
CA PRO A 39 0.72 -4.34 -11.25
C PRO A 39 -0.60 -3.67 -11.68
N THR A 40 -1.45 -3.39 -10.69
CA THR A 40 -2.72 -2.67 -10.90
C THR A 40 -2.69 -1.27 -10.29
N THR A 41 -1.54 -0.85 -9.77
CA THR A 41 -1.28 0.48 -9.23
C THR A 41 -0.08 1.11 -9.94
N PHE A 42 0.04 2.43 -9.82
CA PHE A 42 1.15 3.16 -10.43
C PHE A 42 2.48 2.75 -9.81
N ILE A 43 3.39 2.30 -10.68
CA ILE A 43 4.77 1.98 -10.34
C ILE A 43 5.69 2.71 -11.33
N ARG A 44 6.68 3.41 -10.79
CA ARG A 44 7.76 4.02 -11.55
C ARG A 44 9.09 3.57 -10.95
N LEU A 45 9.97 3.00 -11.75
CA LEU A 45 11.31 2.58 -11.34
C LEU A 45 12.34 3.14 -12.33
N ASP A 46 13.41 3.71 -11.79
CA ASP A 46 14.50 4.34 -12.55
C ASP A 46 14.02 5.38 -13.59
N GLY A 47 12.91 6.05 -13.26
CA GLY A 47 12.28 7.02 -14.14
C GLY A 47 11.36 6.45 -15.21
N ILE A 48 11.21 5.13 -15.29
CA ILE A 48 10.35 4.44 -16.25
C ILE A 48 9.06 3.98 -15.55
N VAL A 49 7.91 4.31 -16.13
CA VAL A 49 6.61 3.81 -15.65
C VAL A 49 6.48 2.33 -15.99
N ARG A 50 6.24 1.51 -14.99
CA ARG A 50 6.10 0.04 -15.08
C ARG A 50 4.67 -0.43 -14.90
N GLY A 51 3.81 0.41 -14.34
CA GLY A 51 2.40 0.11 -14.12
C GLY A 51 1.61 1.39 -13.89
N GLU A 52 0.34 1.36 -14.25
CA GLU A 52 -0.60 2.45 -14.05
C GLU A 52 -1.71 2.01 -13.10
N THR A 53 -2.28 2.97 -12.35
CA THR A 53 -3.42 2.67 -11.49
C THR A 53 -4.65 2.39 -12.34
N THR A 54 -5.17 1.18 -12.24
CA THR A 54 -6.40 0.80 -12.93
C THR A 54 -7.61 1.51 -12.35
N ARG A 55 -8.68 1.66 -13.14
CA ARG A 55 -9.93 2.25 -12.65
C ARG A 55 -10.50 1.52 -11.44
N ALA A 56 -10.33 0.21 -11.39
CA ALA A 56 -10.79 -0.64 -10.28
C ALA A 56 -10.02 -0.39 -8.97
N GLU A 57 -8.78 0.09 -9.04
CA GLU A 57 -7.93 0.36 -7.88
C GLU A 57 -7.88 1.84 -7.49
N ALA A 58 -8.33 2.74 -8.35
CA ALA A 58 -8.20 4.19 -8.16
C ALA A 58 -8.83 4.71 -6.86
N PHE A 59 -9.92 4.09 -6.41
CA PHE A 59 -10.64 4.50 -5.20
C PHE A 59 -9.87 4.22 -3.90
N ARG A 60 -8.95 3.26 -3.91
CA ARG A 60 -8.16 2.88 -2.73
C ARG A 60 -6.68 3.20 -2.85
N THR A 61 -6.25 3.78 -3.97
CA THR A 61 -4.85 4.14 -4.24
C THR A 61 -4.69 5.65 -4.08
N ASP A 62 -4.72 6.11 -2.84
CA ASP A 62 -4.67 7.53 -2.47
C ASP A 62 -3.33 7.94 -1.82
N GLY A 63 -2.38 7.01 -1.77
CA GLY A 63 -1.05 7.22 -1.26
C GLY A 63 0.04 6.70 -2.18
N ALA A 64 1.26 7.18 -1.99
CA ALA A 64 2.44 6.67 -2.68
C ALA A 64 3.70 6.77 -1.81
N ILE A 65 4.58 5.81 -2.02
CA ILE A 65 5.95 5.82 -1.51
C ILE A 65 6.86 6.32 -2.62
N SER A 66 7.80 7.22 -2.31
CA SER A 66 8.93 7.52 -3.17
C SER A 66 10.24 7.25 -2.46
N THR A 67 11.23 6.78 -3.20
CA THR A 67 12.59 6.63 -2.70
C THR A 67 13.54 7.56 -3.46
N ASP A 68 14.43 8.21 -2.72
CA ASP A 68 15.51 9.04 -3.26
C ASP A 68 16.76 8.81 -2.41
N LYS A 69 17.80 8.24 -3.03
CA LYS A 69 19.01 7.79 -2.34
C LYS A 69 18.66 6.86 -1.16
N ASN A 70 18.85 7.31 0.08
CA ASN A 70 18.57 6.54 1.29
C ASN A 70 17.31 7.03 2.04
N LYS A 71 16.46 7.82 1.38
CA LYS A 71 15.28 8.41 2.00
C LYS A 71 14.01 7.85 1.36
N ILE A 72 13.07 7.52 2.22
CA ILE A 72 11.70 7.17 1.83
C ILE A 72 10.76 8.32 2.24
N LYS A 73 9.76 8.58 1.42
CA LYS A 73 8.69 9.53 1.74
C LYS A 73 7.34 8.94 1.36
N ILE A 74 6.35 9.25 2.18
CA ILE A 74 4.95 8.90 1.93
C ILE A 74 4.21 10.17 1.54
N HIS A 75 3.48 10.09 0.44
CA HIS A 75 2.74 11.20 -0.18
C HIS A 75 1.27 10.85 -0.28
N ALA A 76 0.39 11.86 -0.23
CA ALA A 76 -0.93 11.73 -0.84
C ALA A 76 -0.76 11.59 -2.37
N PHE A 77 -1.60 10.80 -2.99
CA PHE A 77 -1.45 10.42 -4.39
C PHE A 77 -2.78 10.45 -5.13
N ASP A 78 -2.78 11.13 -6.27
CA ASP A 78 -3.86 11.19 -7.24
C ASP A 78 -3.26 11.37 -8.65
N SER A 79 -4.10 11.51 -9.65
CA SER A 79 -3.68 11.70 -11.05
C SER A 79 -2.87 12.99 -11.28
N ILE A 80 -3.06 14.01 -10.47
CA ILE A 80 -2.34 15.29 -10.56
C ILE A 80 -0.98 15.17 -9.87
N THR A 81 -0.98 14.61 -8.65
CA THR A 81 0.25 14.44 -7.86
C THR A 81 1.20 13.43 -8.50
N SER A 82 0.70 12.42 -9.22
CA SER A 82 1.53 11.46 -9.95
C SER A 82 2.51 12.13 -10.91
N LYS A 83 2.02 13.12 -11.69
CA LYS A 83 2.84 13.89 -12.63
C LYS A 83 3.89 14.74 -11.90
N LYS A 84 3.52 15.38 -10.78
CA LYS A 84 4.44 16.20 -9.97
C LYS A 84 5.51 15.33 -9.31
N LEU A 85 5.14 14.20 -8.72
CA LEU A 85 6.07 13.25 -8.12
C LEU A 85 7.03 12.66 -9.17
N GLY A 86 6.51 12.31 -10.36
CA GLY A 86 7.31 11.77 -11.45
C GLY A 86 8.41 12.72 -11.97
N LYS A 87 8.24 14.03 -11.84
CA LYS A 87 9.29 15.02 -12.14
C LYS A 87 10.42 15.02 -11.10
N LYS A 88 10.10 14.64 -9.86
CA LYS A 88 11.02 14.74 -8.72
C LYS A 88 11.69 13.43 -8.35
N TYR A 89 10.96 12.31 -8.44
CA TYR A 89 11.41 11.01 -7.97
C TYR A 89 11.47 10.00 -9.11
N LYS A 90 12.59 9.27 -9.19
CA LYS A 90 12.76 8.18 -10.17
C LYS A 90 12.01 6.92 -9.75
N ASN A 91 11.85 6.70 -8.46
CA ASN A 91 11.21 5.49 -7.90
C ASN A 91 9.98 5.88 -7.09
N ILE A 92 8.82 5.37 -7.50
CA ILE A 92 7.51 5.64 -6.89
C ILE A 92 6.69 4.35 -6.92
N LEU A 93 6.06 4.02 -5.80
CA LEU A 93 5.07 2.94 -5.67
C LEU A 93 3.79 3.53 -5.09
N ALA A 94 2.72 3.55 -5.87
CA ALA A 94 1.40 3.92 -5.39
C ALA A 94 0.72 2.74 -4.69
N ALA A 95 0.05 3.03 -3.59
CA ALA A 95 -0.66 2.07 -2.76
C ALA A 95 -1.78 2.80 -1.98
N GLY A 96 -2.38 2.13 -1.03
CA GLY A 96 -3.38 2.76 -0.18
C GLY A 96 -4.28 1.76 0.55
N PRO A 97 -5.18 2.24 1.37
CA PRO A 97 -5.38 3.67 1.67
C PRO A 97 -4.22 4.29 2.46
N LEU A 98 -4.10 5.62 2.34
CA LEU A 98 -3.23 6.41 3.21
C LEU A 98 -3.79 6.33 4.64
N LEU A 99 -3.00 5.89 5.60
CA LEU A 99 -3.44 5.67 6.98
C LEU A 99 -3.21 6.90 7.85
N LEU A 100 -2.01 7.49 7.74
CA LEU A 100 -1.61 8.69 8.47
C LEU A 100 -0.93 9.67 7.52
N LYS A 101 -1.19 10.95 7.74
CA LYS A 101 -0.45 12.06 7.13
C LYS A 101 -0.18 13.14 8.15
N ASN A 102 1.11 13.48 8.37
CA ASN A 102 1.53 14.45 9.37
C ASN A 102 0.95 14.18 10.78
N GLY A 103 0.90 12.91 11.20
CA GLY A 103 0.34 12.47 12.48
C GLY A 103 -1.19 12.47 12.57
N VAL A 104 -1.89 12.88 11.50
CA VAL A 104 -3.34 12.88 11.42
C VAL A 104 -3.83 11.64 10.70
N ARG A 105 -4.76 10.91 11.34
CA ARG A 105 -5.42 9.75 10.72
C ARG A 105 -6.21 10.22 9.50
N GLN A 106 -6.00 9.52 8.40
CA GLN A 106 -6.80 9.71 7.21
C GLN A 106 -8.06 8.85 7.36
N MET A 107 -9.20 9.44 7.15
CA MET A 107 -10.45 8.67 7.12
C MET A 107 -10.44 7.81 5.86
N ALA A 108 -10.85 6.55 6.01
CA ALA A 108 -11.17 5.75 4.84
C ALA A 108 -12.15 6.53 3.95
N PRO A 109 -12.04 6.45 2.61
CA PRO A 109 -12.94 7.17 1.74
C PRO A 109 -14.38 6.95 2.19
N THR A 110 -15.10 8.02 2.54
CA THR A 110 -16.52 7.97 2.83
C THR A 110 -17.22 7.70 1.51
N PHE A 111 -17.62 6.47 1.29
CA PHE A 111 -18.53 6.17 0.21
C PHE A 111 -19.90 6.79 0.56
N PRO A 112 -20.54 7.51 -0.36
CA PRO A 112 -21.88 8.02 -0.10
C PRO A 112 -22.76 6.82 0.28
N GLU A 113 -23.37 6.89 1.47
CA GLU A 113 -24.35 5.91 1.90
C GLU A 113 -25.44 5.88 0.83
N ASN A 114 -25.66 4.70 0.26
CA ASN A 114 -26.82 4.31 -0.53
C ASN A 114 -27.46 5.43 -1.39
N THR A 115 -26.83 5.84 -2.45
CA THR A 115 -27.62 6.21 -3.60
C THR A 115 -28.03 4.93 -4.32
N GLY A 116 -29.19 4.39 -3.96
CA GLY A 116 -29.73 3.13 -4.46
C GLY A 116 -30.07 3.12 -5.96
N LYS A 117 -29.16 3.59 -6.79
CA LYS A 117 -29.17 3.44 -8.25
C LYS A 117 -27.81 2.90 -8.68
N ALA A 118 -27.74 1.57 -8.73
CA ALA A 118 -26.73 0.91 -9.54
C ALA A 118 -26.91 1.42 -10.98
N THR A 119 -26.03 2.30 -11.43
CA THR A 119 -25.89 2.58 -12.84
C THR A 119 -25.40 1.31 -13.50
N LYS A 120 -26.22 0.72 -14.36
CA LYS A 120 -25.87 -0.42 -15.20
C LYS A 120 -24.58 -0.08 -15.95
N GLY A 121 -23.52 -0.77 -15.64
CA GLY A 121 -22.26 -0.68 -16.35
C GLY A 121 -21.06 -0.52 -15.40
N ASN A 122 -20.44 -1.64 -15.11
CA ASN A 122 -19.08 -1.82 -14.62
C ASN A 122 -18.83 -1.75 -13.12
N ALA A 123 -18.23 -2.84 -12.70
CA ALA A 123 -17.61 -3.16 -11.45
C ALA A 123 -18.58 -3.42 -10.31
N HIS A 124 -18.43 -4.55 -9.72
CA HIS A 124 -19.07 -4.96 -8.48
C HIS A 124 -18.82 -3.92 -7.39
N SER A 125 -19.68 -2.92 -7.32
CA SER A 125 -19.67 -1.87 -6.31
C SER A 125 -19.96 -2.40 -4.90
N SER A 126 -20.36 -3.67 -4.78
CA SER A 126 -20.67 -4.32 -3.53
C SER A 126 -19.44 -4.76 -2.71
N ASP A 127 -18.28 -4.95 -3.33
CA ASP A 127 -17.14 -5.56 -2.64
C ASP A 127 -16.14 -4.56 -2.05
N VAL A 128 -16.14 -3.34 -2.56
CA VAL A 128 -15.17 -2.33 -2.22
C VAL A 128 -15.31 -1.78 -0.80
N PRO A 129 -16.50 -1.34 -0.35
CA PRO A 129 -16.66 -0.86 1.02
C PRO A 129 -16.41 -1.94 2.06
N GLN A 130 -16.83 -3.17 1.78
CA GLN A 130 -16.73 -4.27 2.73
C GLN A 130 -15.28 -4.69 3.02
N GLY A 131 -14.38 -4.62 2.04
CA GLY A 131 -12.96 -4.93 2.22
C GLY A 131 -12.24 -3.96 3.17
N PHE A 132 -12.68 -2.69 3.25
CA PHE A 132 -12.12 -1.71 4.18
C PHE A 132 -12.56 -1.96 5.62
N PHE A 133 -13.81 -2.31 5.83
CA PHE A 133 -14.40 -2.51 7.15
C PHE A 133 -14.16 -3.91 7.70
N LYS A 134 -13.93 -4.89 6.84
CA LYS A 134 -13.64 -6.27 7.27
C LYS A 134 -12.20 -6.41 7.77
N ARG A 135 -12.04 -7.25 8.77
CA ARG A 135 -10.73 -7.64 9.28
C ARG A 135 -10.07 -8.64 8.35
N HIS A 136 -8.84 -8.31 7.94
CA HIS A 136 -7.99 -9.12 7.07
C HIS A 136 -6.55 -9.08 7.56
N PRO A 137 -5.68 -10.02 7.13
CA PRO A 137 -4.24 -9.80 7.20
C PRO A 137 -3.90 -8.50 6.51
N ARG A 138 -2.97 -7.71 7.07
CA ARG A 138 -2.58 -6.41 6.55
C ARG A 138 -1.07 -6.26 6.50
N ALA A 139 -0.61 -5.44 5.58
CA ALA A 139 0.76 -4.95 5.54
C ALA A 139 0.73 -3.45 5.37
N PHE A 140 1.58 -2.72 6.08
CA PHE A 140 1.73 -1.29 5.92
C PHE A 140 3.14 -0.83 6.27
N ILE A 141 3.51 0.31 5.76
CA ILE A 141 4.77 0.97 6.03
C ILE A 141 4.51 2.36 6.61
N GLY A 142 5.31 2.76 7.58
CA GLY A 142 5.23 4.08 8.18
C GLY A 142 6.58 4.72 8.38
N ILE A 143 6.53 6.02 8.64
CA ILE A 143 7.70 6.86 8.93
C ILE A 143 7.42 7.61 10.22
N THR A 144 8.32 7.49 11.18
CA THR A 144 8.25 8.20 12.47
C THR A 144 8.68 9.67 12.32
N PRO A 145 8.44 10.54 13.31
CA PRO A 145 8.88 11.93 13.29
C PRO A 145 10.40 12.10 13.13
N ASP A 146 11.19 11.17 13.69
CA ASP A 146 12.66 11.09 13.57
C ASP A 146 13.13 10.36 12.30
N ASN A 147 12.21 10.11 11.35
CA ASN A 147 12.44 9.49 10.04
C ASN A 147 12.89 8.02 10.07
N GLN A 148 12.59 7.29 11.13
CA GLN A 148 12.75 5.84 11.12
C GLN A 148 11.65 5.19 10.27
N ILE A 149 12.00 4.11 9.59
CA ILE A 149 11.07 3.34 8.77
C ILE A 149 10.56 2.17 9.60
N MET A 150 9.24 2.02 9.64
CA MET A 150 8.58 0.88 10.28
C MET A 150 7.81 0.08 9.23
N MET A 151 8.11 -1.20 9.13
CA MET A 151 7.38 -2.18 8.31
C MET A 151 6.54 -3.03 9.25
N VAL A 152 5.25 -3.11 9.02
CA VAL A 152 4.31 -3.81 9.90
C VAL A 152 3.43 -4.75 9.12
N VAL A 153 3.32 -5.98 9.61
CA VAL A 153 2.37 -6.98 9.12
C VAL A 153 1.46 -7.39 10.27
N VAL A 154 0.19 -7.53 9.98
CA VAL A 154 -0.84 -8.02 10.89
C VAL A 154 -1.37 -9.33 10.34
N ASP A 155 -1.23 -10.40 11.10
CA ASP A 155 -1.83 -11.69 10.78
C ASP A 155 -3.35 -11.62 10.81
N GLY A 156 -4.01 -12.53 10.11
CA GLY A 156 -5.45 -12.58 10.10
C GLY A 156 -6.01 -13.86 9.50
N ARG A 157 -7.35 -13.99 9.50
CA ARG A 157 -8.09 -15.16 8.99
C ARG A 157 -7.85 -16.44 9.78
N PHE A 158 -7.24 -16.38 10.96
CA PHE A 158 -7.03 -17.48 11.89
C PHE A 158 -7.83 -17.25 13.17
N LYS A 159 -9.04 -17.80 13.26
CA LYS A 159 -10.00 -17.54 14.36
C LYS A 159 -9.42 -17.71 15.78
N LYS A 160 -8.47 -18.63 15.96
CA LYS A 160 -7.85 -18.91 17.27
C LYS A 160 -6.56 -18.14 17.53
N HIS A 161 -6.02 -17.41 16.52
CA HIS A 161 -4.75 -16.71 16.63
C HIS A 161 -4.90 -15.22 16.33
N SER A 162 -5.34 -14.88 15.14
CA SER A 162 -5.56 -13.49 14.73
C SER A 162 -6.68 -13.41 13.70
N VAL A 163 -7.61 -12.50 13.92
CA VAL A 163 -8.71 -12.23 12.97
C VAL A 163 -8.32 -11.18 11.92
N GLY A 164 -7.21 -10.48 12.14
CA GLY A 164 -6.78 -9.36 11.31
C GLY A 164 -7.34 -8.02 11.76
N MET A 165 -7.14 -7.00 10.95
CA MET A 165 -7.58 -5.62 11.22
C MET A 165 -8.35 -5.04 10.03
N SER A 166 -9.33 -4.17 10.34
CA SER A 166 -9.92 -3.24 9.38
C SER A 166 -8.93 -2.10 9.06
N ILE A 167 -9.21 -1.31 8.03
CA ILE A 167 -8.36 -0.15 7.71
C ILE A 167 -8.41 0.91 8.80
N ASP A 168 -9.57 1.11 9.43
CA ASP A 168 -9.70 2.06 10.54
C ASP A 168 -8.86 1.64 11.76
N GLU A 169 -8.96 0.38 12.17
CA GLU A 169 -8.12 -0.20 13.24
C GLU A 169 -6.62 -0.09 12.89
N LEU A 170 -6.26 -0.32 11.61
CA LEU A 170 -4.88 -0.23 11.14
C LEU A 170 -4.34 1.21 11.24
N SER A 171 -5.16 2.21 10.88
CA SER A 171 -4.78 3.61 11.00
C SER A 171 -4.60 4.04 12.47
N TYR A 172 -5.42 3.49 13.35
CA TYR A 172 -5.27 3.68 14.80
C TYR A 172 -3.97 3.06 15.32
N LEU A 173 -3.69 1.82 14.92
CA LEU A 173 -2.43 1.13 15.26
C LEU A 173 -1.21 1.93 14.80
N ALA A 174 -1.20 2.41 13.55
CA ALA A 174 -0.11 3.23 13.02
C ALA A 174 0.12 4.49 13.88
N LYS A 175 -0.95 5.12 14.36
CA LYS A 175 -0.86 6.27 15.28
C LYS A 175 -0.32 5.87 16.64
N GLN A 176 -0.75 4.75 17.22
CA GLN A 176 -0.23 4.24 18.50
C GLN A 176 1.26 3.88 18.44
N LEU A 177 1.74 3.40 17.28
CA LEU A 177 3.15 3.15 17.02
C LEU A 177 3.98 4.44 16.83
N GLY A 178 3.39 5.63 16.98
CA GLY A 178 4.09 6.91 16.88
C GLY A 178 4.47 7.33 15.46
N MET A 179 3.86 6.73 14.44
CA MET A 179 4.16 7.10 13.06
C MET A 179 3.62 8.49 12.73
N ARG A 180 4.39 9.25 11.95
CA ARG A 180 3.96 10.53 11.36
C ARG A 180 3.19 10.32 10.08
N ASP A 181 3.71 9.49 9.19
CA ASP A 181 3.09 9.12 7.92
C ASP A 181 2.99 7.60 7.84
N ALA A 182 1.88 7.06 7.34
CA ALA A 182 1.71 5.61 7.16
C ALA A 182 0.84 5.30 5.96
N LEU A 183 1.18 4.25 5.23
CA LEU A 183 0.52 3.82 4.00
C LEU A 183 0.26 2.32 4.04
N ASN A 184 -1.01 1.93 3.82
CA ASN A 184 -1.37 0.53 3.65
C ASN A 184 -0.84 0.00 2.31
N LEU A 185 -0.39 -1.23 2.33
CA LEU A 185 0.08 -2.00 1.18
C LEU A 185 -0.91 -3.12 0.84
N ASP A 186 -0.56 -4.01 -0.08
CA ASP A 186 -1.40 -5.17 -0.34
C ASP A 186 -1.46 -6.08 0.88
N GLY A 187 -2.65 -6.57 1.16
CA GLY A 187 -2.96 -7.36 2.34
C GLY A 187 -3.36 -8.80 2.00
N GLY A 188 -4.10 -9.42 2.93
CA GLY A 188 -4.58 -10.78 2.71
C GLY A 188 -3.46 -11.80 2.54
N GLY A 189 -3.48 -12.56 1.46
CA GLY A 189 -2.47 -13.57 1.15
C GLY A 189 -1.10 -12.99 0.76
N SER A 190 -1.02 -11.70 0.43
CA SER A 190 0.23 -11.02 0.09
C SER A 190 1.01 -10.52 1.30
N SER A 191 0.35 -10.43 2.47
CA SER A 191 0.98 -9.89 3.70
C SER A 191 2.22 -10.68 4.06
N THR A 192 3.39 -10.07 3.91
CA THR A 192 4.68 -10.71 4.14
C THR A 192 5.68 -9.70 4.69
N LEU A 193 6.32 -10.04 5.79
CA LEU A 193 7.51 -9.37 6.30
C LEU A 193 8.65 -10.38 6.28
N TRP A 194 9.76 -10.02 5.66
CA TRP A 194 10.99 -10.79 5.65
C TRP A 194 12.09 -10.02 6.38
N ASN A 195 12.85 -10.72 7.18
CA ASN A 195 14.01 -10.22 7.91
C ASN A 195 15.13 -11.24 7.78
N ASN A 196 16.37 -10.76 7.57
CA ASN A 196 17.53 -11.61 7.41
C ASN A 196 17.94 -12.26 8.76
#